data_ba0615fe40584f3bb49c7cc598f25db5
#
_entry.id   ba0615fe40584f3bb49c7cc598f25db5
#
_cell.length_a   1.000
_cell.length_b   1.000
_cell.length_c   1.000
_cell.angle_alpha   90.00
_cell.angle_beta   90.00
_cell.angle_gamma   90.00
#
_symmetry.space_group_name_H-M   'P 1'
#
loop_
_entity.id
_entity.type
_entity.pdbx_description
1 polymer ?
#
loop_
_entity_poly.entity_id
_entity_poly.type
_entity_poly.pdbx_seq_one_letter_code
_entity_poly.pdbx_strand_id
1 'polypeptide(L)'
;MIPNNHIFAYCFTSLILFVAFISPSAQYYFYQKAYADGLTQENLPPATVGNRQASLFVKVSPPILVSTSTTKQDTFMQLRLFDANNNQTIQHVTYEITVARGIGTTTPSAIVKPILRDFFHAHNGLLTLKIQPASGPLTIYGEQDPFQNAWVADPGGTINIRGPFLTEGGLYHIHVEIFSIDNDRNIFLPENAPKFDSYLSVGDVYNNKWVYQNHNYNTTLISYYDKITGNLNFNPTNKIFSWSMPFNWNLTRIKQQPIFVHEEMRLPKSWKGLGDNTQFKALVNGQPLSGRSLAIDPFSFPDAMVVHYLINKNDVLRLAQQVNAATASNNNNNTSNVSGGNGAKINNTTGLMKFSLSSLSSATNQIATSSDLVTNTGGIHAAVSWSPNPLMPKTQSTVKISFYDPVTSNPLSANNIKYDMTILDKNGHTLITKPNLIAKNAADTQIVTFPSKDLYQIQLQIKGLMKAGQTTDLTRNGIARGYVVVPEFSFTSTTFALIGALFGGMVIIQRFKRKRIFKIDGRRAP
;
A
#
# COMPACT_ATOMS: atom_id res chain seq x y z
N MET A 1 -7.43 30.87 67.92
CA MET A 1 -6.36 30.87 66.93
C MET A 1 -6.07 29.41 66.51
N ILE A 2 -6.59 28.96 65.37
CA ILE A 2 -6.34 27.62 64.82
C ILE A 2 -5.41 27.83 63.61
N PRO A 3 -4.29 27.14 63.51
CA PRO A 3 -3.34 27.42 62.45
C PRO A 3 -3.79 26.85 61.10
N ASN A 4 -3.69 27.70 60.09
CA ASN A 4 -4.12 27.51 58.71
C ASN A 4 -3.26 26.54 57.85
N ASN A 5 -2.65 25.51 58.47
CA ASN A 5 -1.70 24.63 57.75
C ASN A 5 -2.30 23.35 57.18
N HIS A 6 -3.61 23.10 57.35
CA HIS A 6 -4.22 21.85 56.82
C HIS A 6 -4.91 22.02 55.48
N ILE A 7 -5.16 23.23 55.00
CA ILE A 7 -5.85 23.47 53.69
C ILE A 7 -4.88 23.28 52.52
N PHE A 8 -3.60 23.54 52.71
CA PHE A 8 -2.60 23.34 51.63
C PHE A 8 -2.25 21.86 51.36
N ALA A 9 -2.39 21.00 52.38
CA ALA A 9 -2.09 19.57 52.25
C ALA A 9 -3.18 18.82 51.41
N TYR A 10 -4.44 19.24 51.53
CA TYR A 10 -5.56 18.61 50.79
C TYR A 10 -5.60 19.01 49.32
N CYS A 11 -5.18 20.23 48.97
CA CYS A 11 -5.09 20.64 47.56
C CYS A 11 -3.96 19.94 46.80
N PHE A 12 -2.84 19.63 47.46
CA PHE A 12 -1.69 18.95 46.86
C PHE A 12 -1.95 17.45 46.65
N THR A 13 -2.63 16.80 47.62
CA THR A 13 -3.01 15.38 47.47
C THR A 13 -4.10 15.16 46.44
N SER A 14 -5.05 16.09 46.24
CA SER A 14 -6.04 16.02 45.18
C SER A 14 -5.45 16.22 43.77
N LEU A 15 -4.40 17.04 43.65
CA LEU A 15 -3.72 17.26 42.38
C LEU A 15 -2.84 16.06 41.98
N ILE A 16 -2.23 15.38 42.94
CA ILE A 16 -1.43 14.17 42.71
C ILE A 16 -2.32 12.97 42.38
N LEU A 17 -3.53 12.87 42.96
CA LEU A 17 -4.49 11.82 42.62
C LEU A 17 -5.13 12.03 41.23
N PHE A 18 -5.25 13.26 40.73
CA PHE A 18 -5.79 13.52 39.40
C PHE A 18 -4.79 13.24 38.27
N VAL A 19 -3.48 13.30 38.57
CA VAL A 19 -2.41 12.92 37.60
C VAL A 19 -2.22 11.40 37.53
N ALA A 20 -2.61 10.65 38.55
CA ALA A 20 -2.49 9.18 38.59
C ALA A 20 -3.63 8.44 37.87
N PHE A 21 -4.71 9.13 37.45
CA PHE A 21 -5.82 8.56 36.66
C PHE A 21 -5.81 8.91 35.19
N ILE A 22 -4.74 9.52 34.67
CA ILE A 22 -4.46 9.50 33.22
C ILE A 22 -3.93 8.11 32.93
N SER A 23 -4.87 7.21 32.65
CA SER A 23 -4.60 5.80 32.44
C SER A 23 -3.54 5.57 31.35
N PRO A 24 -2.68 4.54 31.48
CA PRO A 24 -1.70 4.16 30.46
C PRO A 24 -2.32 3.80 29.10
N SER A 25 -3.65 3.72 29.02
CA SER A 25 -4.39 3.46 27.78
C SER A 25 -4.33 4.61 26.76
N ALA A 26 -4.01 5.84 27.16
CA ALA A 26 -3.82 6.96 26.22
C ALA A 26 -2.48 6.90 25.49
N GLN A 27 -1.47 6.19 26.01
CA GLN A 27 -0.19 6.02 25.34
C GLN A 27 -0.18 4.87 24.32
N TYR A 28 -1.15 3.95 24.34
CA TYR A 28 -1.25 2.86 23.35
C TYR A 28 -1.84 3.29 22.01
N TYR A 29 -2.44 4.47 21.89
CA TYR A 29 -3.03 4.95 20.64
C TYR A 29 -2.03 5.60 19.67
N PHE A 30 -0.77 5.86 20.08
CA PHE A 30 0.24 6.50 19.22
C PHE A 30 1.18 5.54 18.49
N TYR A 31 1.08 4.23 18.73
CA TYR A 31 1.83 3.21 17.99
C TYR A 31 0.90 2.27 17.20
N GLN A 32 -0.08 2.79 16.51
CA GLN A 32 -0.54 2.07 15.32
C GLN A 32 0.57 2.23 14.28
N LYS A 33 1.53 1.28 14.29
CA LYS A 33 2.36 1.01 13.12
C LYS A 33 1.39 0.92 11.96
N ALA A 34 1.52 1.85 10.98
CA ALA A 34 0.82 1.73 9.71
C ALA A 34 1.32 0.44 9.06
N TYR A 35 0.59 -0.65 9.25
CA TYR A 35 0.87 -1.89 8.57
C TYR A 35 0.26 -1.80 7.19
N ALA A 36 1.10 -2.03 6.27
CA ALA A 36 1.04 -2.47 4.90
C ALA A 36 -0.29 -2.30 4.14
N ASP A 37 -0.15 -1.63 3.14
CA ASP A 37 -0.97 -1.21 2.01
C ASP A 37 -1.34 -2.37 1.06
N GLY A 38 -1.80 -3.51 1.55
CA GLY A 38 -2.53 -4.48 0.77
C GLY A 38 -4.03 -4.20 0.85
N LEU A 39 -4.80 -4.63 -0.12
CA LEU A 39 -6.25 -4.67 0.03
C LEU A 39 -6.59 -5.73 1.08
N THR A 40 -6.57 -5.32 2.33
CA THR A 40 -6.90 -6.15 3.49
C THR A 40 -8.33 -5.93 3.95
N GLN A 41 -9.00 -4.97 3.31
CA GLN A 41 -10.40 -4.65 3.52
C GLN A 41 -11.02 -4.17 2.19
N GLU A 42 -12.29 -4.46 2.02
CA GLU A 42 -13.04 -4.10 0.81
C GLU A 42 -14.49 -3.76 1.18
N ASN A 43 -15.06 -2.76 0.46
CA ASN A 43 -16.49 -2.54 0.40
C ASN A 43 -16.98 -3.02 -0.94
N LEU A 44 -17.79 -4.05 -0.90
CA LEU A 44 -18.32 -4.66 -2.10
C LEU A 44 -19.47 -3.84 -2.69
N PRO A 45 -19.63 -3.82 -4.02
CA PRO A 45 -20.72 -3.10 -4.67
C PRO A 45 -22.08 -3.47 -4.10
N PRO A 46 -23.03 -2.52 -4.06
CA PRO A 46 -24.36 -2.79 -3.55
C PRO A 46 -25.09 -3.87 -4.36
N ALA A 47 -25.74 -4.76 -3.64
CA ALA A 47 -26.70 -5.73 -4.18
C ALA A 47 -28.10 -5.47 -3.60
N THR A 48 -29.13 -5.94 -4.31
CA THR A 48 -30.51 -5.88 -3.78
C THR A 48 -30.66 -6.93 -2.68
N VAL A 49 -31.04 -6.47 -1.48
CA VAL A 49 -31.25 -7.30 -0.29
C VAL A 49 -32.63 -6.98 0.26
N GLY A 50 -33.61 -7.84 -0.03
CA GLY A 50 -35.00 -7.53 0.25
C GLY A 50 -35.47 -6.31 -0.55
N ASN A 51 -35.92 -5.27 0.15
CA ASN A 51 -36.41 -4.02 -0.45
C ASN A 51 -35.39 -2.87 -0.44
N ARG A 52 -34.11 -3.16 -0.15
CA ARG A 52 -33.04 -2.16 -0.02
C ARG A 52 -31.80 -2.53 -0.84
N GLN A 53 -30.95 -1.55 -1.06
CA GLN A 53 -29.60 -1.74 -1.61
C GLN A 53 -28.63 -1.86 -0.44
N ALA A 54 -27.95 -3.00 -0.34
CA ALA A 54 -26.99 -3.25 0.74
C ALA A 54 -25.61 -3.54 0.19
N SER A 55 -24.59 -3.03 0.86
CA SER A 55 -23.18 -3.31 0.61
C SER A 55 -22.60 -4.15 1.73
N LEU A 56 -21.64 -4.99 1.39
CA LEU A 56 -20.90 -5.80 2.35
C LEU A 56 -19.49 -5.23 2.53
N PHE A 57 -19.13 -4.92 3.77
CA PHE A 57 -17.75 -4.65 4.17
C PHE A 57 -17.11 -5.94 4.64
N VAL A 58 -15.88 -6.21 4.15
CA VAL A 58 -15.06 -7.34 4.58
C VAL A 58 -13.65 -6.85 4.91
N LYS A 59 -13.06 -7.34 6.01
CA LYS A 59 -11.72 -6.96 6.47
C LYS A 59 -11.01 -8.14 7.12
N VAL A 60 -9.70 -8.28 6.87
CA VAL A 60 -8.79 -9.18 7.60
C VAL A 60 -7.79 -8.34 8.38
N SER A 61 -7.55 -8.68 9.65
CA SER A 61 -6.64 -7.98 10.56
C SER A 61 -5.98 -8.96 11.56
N PRO A 62 -4.66 -8.90 11.78
CA PRO A 62 -3.70 -8.08 11.04
C PRO A 62 -3.52 -8.54 9.59
N PRO A 63 -3.08 -7.63 8.71
CA PRO A 63 -2.89 -7.95 7.29
C PRO A 63 -1.63 -8.77 7.01
N ILE A 64 -0.82 -9.02 8.00
CA ILE A 64 0.47 -9.72 7.89
C ILE A 64 0.53 -10.84 8.91
N LEU A 65 0.81 -12.04 8.45
CA LEU A 65 1.05 -13.20 9.31
C LEU A 65 2.52 -13.21 9.73
N VAL A 66 2.77 -12.89 10.99
CA VAL A 66 4.11 -13.03 11.57
C VAL A 66 4.25 -14.45 12.10
N SER A 67 4.90 -15.31 11.32
CA SER A 67 5.28 -16.65 11.76
C SER A 67 6.50 -16.54 12.70
N THR A 68 6.29 -16.17 13.94
CA THR A 68 7.28 -16.41 15.00
C THR A 68 7.04 -17.82 15.55
N SER A 69 8.10 -18.57 15.74
CA SER A 69 8.10 -20.00 16.06
C SER A 69 7.39 -20.40 17.35
N THR A 70 6.93 -19.46 18.18
CA THR A 70 6.42 -19.74 19.52
C THR A 70 4.98 -19.30 19.78
N THR A 71 4.46 -18.31 19.07
CA THR A 71 3.05 -17.87 19.24
C THR A 71 2.46 -17.47 17.89
N LYS A 72 1.48 -18.24 17.44
CA LYS A 72 0.67 -17.83 16.28
C LYS A 72 -0.24 -16.70 16.73
N GLN A 73 -0.19 -15.59 16.01
CA GLN A 73 -1.03 -14.44 16.27
C GLN A 73 -2.48 -14.72 15.87
N ASP A 74 -3.44 -14.34 16.72
CA ASP A 74 -4.86 -14.36 16.36
C ASP A 74 -5.11 -13.43 15.15
N THR A 75 -5.91 -13.90 14.22
CA THR A 75 -6.35 -13.16 13.04
C THR A 75 -7.85 -12.94 13.13
N PHE A 76 -8.32 -11.79 12.68
CA PHE A 76 -9.73 -11.43 12.71
C PHE A 76 -10.23 -11.21 11.28
N MET A 77 -11.32 -11.86 10.92
CA MET A 77 -12.08 -11.55 9.72
C MET A 77 -13.39 -10.91 10.12
N GLN A 78 -13.61 -9.67 9.70
CA GLN A 78 -14.78 -8.87 10.04
C GLN A 78 -15.68 -8.69 8.81
N LEU A 79 -16.98 -8.89 8.99
CA LEU A 79 -18.00 -8.64 7.99
C LEU A 79 -19.06 -7.73 8.57
N ARG A 80 -19.57 -6.80 7.74
CA ARG A 80 -20.66 -5.90 8.07
C ARG A 80 -21.54 -5.68 6.86
N LEU A 81 -22.78 -6.12 6.94
CA LEU A 81 -23.78 -5.76 5.94
C LEU A 81 -24.43 -4.42 6.33
N PHE A 82 -24.52 -3.48 5.39
CA PHE A 82 -25.07 -2.15 5.66
C PHE A 82 -25.87 -1.63 4.47
N ASP A 83 -26.88 -0.81 4.78
CA ASP A 83 -27.65 -0.12 3.76
C ASP A 83 -26.77 0.89 3.02
N ALA A 84 -26.68 0.76 1.70
CA ALA A 84 -25.80 1.57 0.86
C ALA A 84 -26.21 3.04 0.79
N ASN A 85 -27.46 3.38 1.13
CA ASN A 85 -27.99 4.74 1.05
C ASN A 85 -27.71 5.57 2.31
N ASN A 86 -27.76 4.93 3.49
CA ASN A 86 -27.65 5.63 4.77
C ASN A 86 -26.50 5.14 5.65
N ASN A 87 -25.76 4.08 5.21
CA ASN A 87 -24.67 3.44 5.92
C ASN A 87 -25.06 2.82 7.29
N GLN A 88 -26.34 2.54 7.50
CA GLN A 88 -26.80 1.86 8.72
C GLN A 88 -26.52 0.36 8.62
N THR A 89 -26.02 -0.23 9.71
CA THR A 89 -25.81 -1.68 9.79
C THR A 89 -27.14 -2.40 9.80
N ILE A 90 -27.31 -3.38 8.93
CA ILE A 90 -28.46 -4.29 8.90
C ILE A 90 -28.28 -5.30 10.03
N GLN A 91 -29.32 -5.51 10.83
CA GLN A 91 -29.29 -6.39 12.00
C GLN A 91 -29.81 -7.78 11.67
N HIS A 92 -29.59 -8.73 12.58
CA HIS A 92 -30.05 -10.13 12.46
C HIS A 92 -29.64 -10.75 11.12
N VAL A 93 -28.33 -10.64 10.79
CA VAL A 93 -27.82 -11.15 9.53
C VAL A 93 -27.24 -12.53 9.71
N THR A 94 -27.70 -13.47 8.87
CA THR A 94 -27.05 -14.78 8.74
C THR A 94 -26.28 -14.81 7.43
N TYR A 95 -24.98 -15.04 7.57
CA TYR A 95 -24.01 -15.14 6.49
C TYR A 95 -23.68 -16.61 6.22
N GLU A 96 -23.82 -17.10 4.99
CA GLU A 96 -23.10 -18.29 4.54
C GLU A 96 -21.74 -17.81 4.02
N ILE A 97 -20.65 -18.24 4.65
CA ILE A 97 -19.31 -17.80 4.32
C ILE A 97 -18.51 -18.97 3.77
N THR A 98 -18.03 -18.83 2.56
CA THR A 98 -17.07 -19.74 1.95
C THR A 98 -15.74 -19.03 1.75
N VAL A 99 -14.66 -19.57 2.30
CA VAL A 99 -13.30 -19.04 2.11
C VAL A 99 -12.44 -20.09 1.45
N ALA A 100 -11.76 -19.68 0.38
CA ALA A 100 -10.79 -20.49 -0.32
C ALA A 100 -9.49 -19.72 -0.52
N ARG A 101 -8.35 -20.41 -0.50
CA ARG A 101 -7.06 -19.78 -0.84
C ARG A 101 -6.88 -19.74 -2.33
N GLY A 102 -6.52 -18.56 -2.83
CA GLY A 102 -5.95 -18.29 -4.13
C GLY A 102 -6.63 -18.90 -5.36
N ILE A 103 -7.29 -18.06 -6.11
CA ILE A 103 -7.65 -18.39 -7.49
C ILE A 103 -6.48 -17.92 -8.38
N GLY A 104 -5.28 -18.35 -8.16
CA GLY A 104 -4.20 -17.70 -8.87
C GLY A 104 -3.32 -18.62 -9.66
N THR A 105 -3.11 -19.75 -9.13
CA THR A 105 -1.76 -20.24 -9.32
C THR A 105 -1.59 -21.33 -10.35
N THR A 106 -2.51 -22.25 -10.60
CA THR A 106 -2.04 -23.34 -11.46
C THR A 106 -3.03 -23.98 -12.43
N THR A 107 -4.32 -23.94 -12.19
CA THR A 107 -5.27 -24.53 -13.16
C THR A 107 -6.66 -23.88 -13.11
N PRO A 108 -7.25 -23.52 -14.26
CA PRO A 108 -8.60 -22.94 -14.31
C PRO A 108 -9.72 -23.85 -13.83
N SER A 109 -9.44 -25.11 -13.61
CA SER A 109 -10.43 -26.16 -13.29
C SER A 109 -10.18 -26.90 -11.99
N ALA A 110 -9.16 -26.52 -11.20
CA ALA A 110 -9.03 -27.09 -9.87
C ALA A 110 -10.15 -26.51 -8.99
N ILE A 111 -11.09 -27.33 -8.60
CA ILE A 111 -12.06 -27.04 -7.53
C ILE A 111 -11.19 -26.82 -6.28
N VAL A 112 -10.95 -25.56 -5.94
CA VAL A 112 -10.20 -25.23 -4.73
C VAL A 112 -11.08 -25.64 -3.56
N LYS A 113 -10.66 -26.66 -2.81
CA LYS A 113 -11.38 -27.10 -1.61
C LYS A 113 -11.49 -25.90 -0.66
N PRO A 114 -12.69 -25.50 -0.24
CA PRO A 114 -12.82 -24.38 0.68
C PRO A 114 -12.15 -24.74 2.01
N ILE A 115 -11.48 -23.75 2.59
CA ILE A 115 -10.86 -23.84 3.92
C ILE A 115 -11.94 -23.72 5.00
N LEU A 116 -12.93 -22.86 4.75
CA LEU A 116 -14.10 -22.62 5.58
C LEU A 116 -15.33 -22.61 4.67
N ARG A 117 -16.39 -23.29 5.09
CA ARG A 117 -17.74 -23.11 4.58
C ARG A 117 -18.72 -23.41 5.69
N ASP A 118 -19.41 -22.37 6.16
CA ASP A 118 -20.38 -22.51 7.26
C ASP A 118 -21.32 -21.30 7.34
N PHE A 119 -22.36 -21.42 8.18
CA PHE A 119 -23.33 -20.37 8.45
C PHE A 119 -23.03 -19.68 9.78
N PHE A 120 -23.10 -18.35 9.78
CA PHE A 120 -22.80 -17.51 10.94
C PHE A 120 -23.90 -16.45 11.12
N HIS A 121 -24.48 -16.39 12.32
CA HIS A 121 -25.51 -15.43 12.66
C HIS A 121 -24.99 -14.33 13.58
N ALA A 122 -25.25 -13.07 13.20
CA ALA A 122 -24.89 -11.88 13.99
C ALA A 122 -26.12 -11.00 14.24
N HIS A 123 -26.59 -10.96 15.49
CA HIS A 123 -27.77 -10.18 15.88
C HIS A 123 -27.59 -8.68 15.63
N ASN A 124 -26.38 -8.13 15.87
CA ASN A 124 -26.06 -6.73 15.67
C ASN A 124 -25.60 -6.42 14.23
N GLY A 125 -25.59 -7.42 13.33
CA GLY A 125 -25.18 -7.29 11.93
C GLY A 125 -23.66 -7.14 11.71
N LEU A 126 -22.86 -7.12 12.78
CA LEU A 126 -21.40 -7.13 12.73
C LEU A 126 -20.90 -8.51 13.12
N LEU A 127 -20.23 -9.20 12.20
CA LEU A 127 -19.63 -10.50 12.45
C LEU A 127 -18.12 -10.38 12.50
N THR A 128 -17.50 -10.88 13.57
CA THR A 128 -16.06 -10.99 13.73
C THR A 128 -15.69 -12.45 13.96
N LEU A 129 -15.06 -13.09 13.00
CA LEU A 129 -14.46 -14.40 13.17
C LEU A 129 -13.07 -14.22 13.76
N LYS A 130 -12.89 -14.59 15.04
CA LYS A 130 -11.59 -14.60 15.71
C LYS A 130 -10.94 -15.95 15.44
N ILE A 131 -9.88 -15.93 14.65
CA ILE A 131 -9.22 -17.11 14.11
C ILE A 131 -7.93 -17.36 14.87
N GLN A 132 -7.84 -18.53 15.50
CA GLN A 132 -6.64 -19.04 16.15
C GLN A 132 -5.97 -20.06 15.22
N PRO A 133 -4.90 -19.70 14.51
CA PRO A 133 -4.22 -20.62 13.61
C PRO A 133 -3.68 -21.84 14.34
N ALA A 134 -4.07 -23.03 13.92
CA ALA A 134 -3.62 -24.30 14.50
C ALA A 134 -3.51 -25.38 13.42
N SER A 135 -2.72 -26.42 13.69
CA SER A 135 -2.76 -27.66 12.92
C SER A 135 -3.96 -28.50 13.34
N GLY A 136 -4.50 -29.32 12.43
CA GLY A 136 -5.62 -30.22 12.71
C GLY A 136 -6.93 -29.74 12.05
N PRO A 137 -8.06 -30.33 12.41
CA PRO A 137 -9.36 -29.98 11.83
C PRO A 137 -9.80 -28.58 12.24
N LEU A 138 -10.59 -27.94 11.39
CA LEU A 138 -11.24 -26.69 11.72
C LEU A 138 -12.30 -26.93 12.79
N THR A 139 -12.30 -26.15 13.84
CA THR A 139 -13.24 -26.18 14.95
C THR A 139 -13.82 -24.80 15.18
N ILE A 140 -15.13 -24.69 15.21
CA ILE A 140 -15.87 -23.46 15.52
C ILE A 140 -16.42 -23.60 16.92
N TYR A 141 -16.27 -22.58 17.75
CA TYR A 141 -16.74 -22.57 19.14
C TYR A 141 -17.93 -21.66 19.29
N GLY A 142 -18.99 -22.17 19.90
CA GLY A 142 -20.21 -21.42 20.15
C GLY A 142 -21.44 -22.31 20.13
N GLU A 143 -22.60 -21.72 20.19
CA GLU A 143 -23.88 -22.35 20.05
C GLU A 143 -24.35 -22.25 18.60
N GLN A 144 -25.08 -23.25 18.13
CA GLN A 144 -25.75 -23.22 16.84
C GLN A 144 -27.25 -22.98 17.04
N ASP A 145 -27.80 -22.06 16.27
CA ASP A 145 -29.24 -21.90 16.14
C ASP A 145 -29.82 -23.13 15.45
N PRO A 146 -30.69 -23.90 16.12
CA PRO A 146 -31.25 -25.13 15.55
C PRO A 146 -32.16 -24.89 14.34
N PHE A 147 -32.68 -23.65 14.17
CA PHE A 147 -33.55 -23.32 13.05
C PHE A 147 -32.77 -22.99 11.76
N GLN A 148 -31.72 -22.19 11.88
CA GLN A 148 -30.88 -21.79 10.74
C GLN A 148 -29.64 -22.68 10.58
N ASN A 149 -29.34 -23.52 11.55
CA ASN A 149 -28.10 -24.30 11.64
C ASN A 149 -26.85 -23.41 11.54
N ALA A 150 -26.95 -22.18 12.06
CA ALA A 150 -25.92 -21.16 12.02
C ALA A 150 -25.24 -20.99 13.37
N TRP A 151 -23.94 -20.81 13.38
CA TRP A 151 -23.17 -20.44 14.58
C TRP A 151 -23.56 -19.04 15.03
N VAL A 152 -24.01 -18.92 16.27
CA VAL A 152 -24.47 -17.64 16.84
C VAL A 152 -23.30 -16.88 17.42
N ALA A 153 -23.09 -15.66 16.95
CA ALA A 153 -22.08 -14.78 17.50
C ALA A 153 -22.47 -14.31 18.92
N ASP A 154 -21.46 -14.07 19.75
CA ASP A 154 -21.68 -13.44 21.05
C ASP A 154 -22.32 -12.04 20.91
N PRO A 155 -22.78 -11.41 21.99
CA PRO A 155 -23.40 -10.08 21.92
C PRO A 155 -22.49 -9.01 21.29
N GLY A 156 -21.17 -9.21 21.28
CA GLY A 156 -20.20 -8.36 20.61
C GLY A 156 -20.04 -8.65 19.12
N GLY A 157 -20.71 -9.69 18.61
CA GLY A 157 -20.62 -10.13 17.23
C GLY A 157 -19.45 -11.06 16.94
N THR A 158 -18.84 -11.72 17.95
CA THR A 158 -17.63 -12.52 17.79
C THR A 158 -17.91 -14.02 17.84
N ILE A 159 -17.23 -14.77 16.97
CA ILE A 159 -17.18 -16.24 16.97
C ILE A 159 -15.71 -16.66 16.95
N ASN A 160 -15.35 -17.62 17.81
CA ASN A 160 -14.00 -18.16 17.87
C ASN A 160 -13.86 -19.37 16.94
N ILE A 161 -12.80 -19.37 16.13
CA ILE A 161 -12.47 -20.46 15.21
C ILE A 161 -11.03 -20.88 15.46
N ARG A 162 -10.76 -22.19 15.50
CA ARG A 162 -9.43 -22.75 15.61
C ARG A 162 -9.18 -23.75 14.49
N GLY A 163 -8.02 -23.66 13.84
CA GLY A 163 -7.68 -24.60 12.77
C GLY A 163 -6.72 -24.03 11.73
N PRO A 164 -6.54 -24.71 10.59
CA PRO A 164 -5.63 -24.32 9.52
C PRO A 164 -6.24 -23.23 8.62
N PHE A 165 -6.78 -22.18 9.23
CA PHE A 165 -7.42 -21.07 8.56
C PHE A 165 -6.55 -19.82 8.69
N LEU A 166 -6.30 -19.09 7.57
CA LEU A 166 -5.38 -17.96 7.48
C LEU A 166 -3.99 -18.24 8.08
N THR A 167 -3.46 -19.45 7.84
CA THR A 167 -2.14 -19.87 8.35
C THR A 167 -1.00 -19.50 7.43
N GLU A 168 -1.27 -19.09 6.22
CA GLU A 168 -0.31 -18.75 5.17
C GLU A 168 -0.72 -17.45 4.51
N GLY A 169 0.29 -16.66 4.06
CA GLY A 169 0.05 -15.46 3.27
C GLY A 169 -0.46 -15.77 1.86
N GLY A 170 -0.96 -14.77 1.19
CA GLY A 170 -1.49 -14.83 -0.16
C GLY A 170 -2.90 -14.28 -0.30
N LEU A 171 -3.47 -14.47 -1.47
CA LEU A 171 -4.82 -14.03 -1.82
C LEU A 171 -5.86 -15.04 -1.35
N TYR A 172 -6.89 -14.55 -0.68
CA TYR A 172 -8.04 -15.34 -0.24
C TYR A 172 -9.30 -14.87 -0.95
N HIS A 173 -10.03 -15.81 -1.55
CA HIS A 173 -11.37 -15.58 -2.06
C HIS A 173 -12.38 -15.84 -0.94
N ILE A 174 -13.18 -14.83 -0.66
CA ILE A 174 -14.23 -14.85 0.36
C ILE A 174 -15.55 -14.66 -0.37
N HIS A 175 -16.32 -15.73 -0.47
CA HIS A 175 -17.68 -15.71 -1.00
C HIS A 175 -18.67 -15.68 0.14
N VAL A 176 -19.61 -14.73 0.09
CA VAL A 176 -20.62 -14.54 1.13
C VAL A 176 -22.00 -14.52 0.49
N GLU A 177 -22.87 -15.41 0.95
CA GLU A 177 -24.30 -15.37 0.64
C GLU A 177 -25.08 -14.90 1.87
N ILE A 178 -26.02 -14.00 1.67
CA ILE A 178 -26.87 -13.53 2.77
C ILE A 178 -28.09 -14.44 2.87
N PHE A 179 -28.14 -15.20 3.96
CA PHE A 179 -29.19 -16.19 4.19
C PHE A 179 -30.45 -15.60 4.82
N SER A 180 -30.29 -14.65 5.79
CA SER A 180 -31.40 -13.92 6.41
C SER A 180 -30.99 -12.52 6.85
N ILE A 181 -31.98 -11.61 7.02
CA ILE A 181 -31.82 -10.26 7.56
C ILE A 181 -33.02 -9.85 8.42
N ASP A 182 -32.83 -8.83 9.28
CA ASP A 182 -33.83 -8.13 10.10
C ASP A 182 -34.48 -9.01 11.19
N ASN A 183 -34.66 -10.29 10.97
CA ASN A 183 -35.10 -11.28 11.96
C ASN A 183 -34.74 -12.69 11.47
N ASP A 184 -34.73 -13.65 12.40
CA ASP A 184 -34.25 -15.01 12.17
C ASP A 184 -35.17 -15.84 11.24
N ARG A 185 -36.37 -15.36 10.93
CA ARG A 185 -37.34 -16.03 10.06
C ARG A 185 -37.42 -15.43 8.66
N ASN A 186 -36.78 -14.29 8.40
CA ASN A 186 -36.75 -13.66 7.10
C ASN A 186 -35.63 -14.26 6.24
N ILE A 187 -35.84 -15.48 5.77
CA ILE A 187 -34.86 -16.30 5.04
C ILE A 187 -35.02 -16.11 3.55
N PHE A 188 -33.91 -15.91 2.86
CA PHE A 188 -33.86 -15.90 1.39
C PHE A 188 -33.80 -17.33 0.85
N LEU A 189 -34.51 -17.59 -0.23
CA LEU A 189 -34.29 -18.81 -1.01
C LEU A 189 -32.89 -18.75 -1.67
N PRO A 190 -32.21 -19.88 -1.85
CA PRO A 190 -30.83 -19.90 -2.39
C PRO A 190 -30.67 -19.19 -3.74
N GLU A 191 -31.69 -19.25 -4.60
CA GLU A 191 -31.71 -18.55 -5.89
C GLU A 191 -31.85 -17.03 -5.78
N ASN A 192 -32.38 -16.54 -4.67
CA ASN A 192 -32.63 -15.11 -4.39
C ASN A 192 -31.68 -14.56 -3.33
N ALA A 193 -30.82 -15.38 -2.75
CA ALA A 193 -29.84 -14.97 -1.75
C ALA A 193 -28.86 -13.98 -2.38
N PRO A 194 -28.68 -12.79 -1.81
CA PRO A 194 -27.68 -11.84 -2.27
C PRO A 194 -26.27 -12.40 -2.09
N LYS A 195 -25.44 -12.28 -3.12
CA LYS A 195 -24.09 -12.87 -3.18
C LYS A 195 -23.04 -11.79 -3.33
N PHE A 196 -21.95 -11.96 -2.61
CA PHE A 196 -20.81 -11.05 -2.62
C PHE A 196 -19.52 -11.86 -2.74
N ASP A 197 -18.59 -11.38 -3.59
CA ASP A 197 -17.27 -11.96 -3.76
C ASP A 197 -16.19 -10.93 -3.42
N SER A 198 -15.30 -11.27 -2.50
CA SER A 198 -14.17 -10.46 -2.10
C SER A 198 -12.86 -11.21 -2.27
N TYR A 199 -11.79 -10.48 -2.59
CA TYR A 199 -10.44 -11.02 -2.71
C TYR A 199 -9.51 -10.24 -1.80
N LEU A 200 -9.28 -10.76 -0.59
CA LEU A 200 -8.41 -10.12 0.40
C LEU A 200 -7.02 -10.74 0.41
N SER A 201 -6.04 -9.89 0.57
CA SER A 201 -4.64 -10.28 0.65
C SER A 201 -4.15 -10.32 2.09
N VAL A 202 -3.37 -11.35 2.40
CA VAL A 202 -2.66 -11.50 3.67
C VAL A 202 -1.18 -11.67 3.37
N GLY A 203 -0.33 -10.85 4.00
CA GLY A 203 1.10 -10.84 3.72
C GLY A 203 1.83 -12.05 4.29
N ASP A 204 2.66 -12.70 3.46
CA ASP A 204 3.63 -13.71 3.87
C ASP A 204 5.01 -13.08 3.98
N VAL A 205 5.74 -13.32 5.08
CA VAL A 205 6.93 -12.57 5.47
C VAL A 205 8.20 -13.38 5.21
N TYR A 206 9.11 -12.83 4.44
CA TYR A 206 10.41 -13.41 4.12
C TYR A 206 11.53 -12.50 4.64
N ASN A 207 12.30 -13.00 5.60
CA ASN A 207 13.47 -12.30 6.13
C ASN A 207 14.73 -12.85 5.47
N ASN A 208 15.51 -11.96 4.86
CA ASN A 208 16.74 -12.32 4.18
C ASN A 208 17.94 -11.57 4.78
N LYS A 209 19.03 -12.34 5.04
CA LYS A 209 20.33 -11.79 5.45
C LYS A 209 21.25 -11.76 4.25
N TRP A 210 21.93 -10.66 4.05
CA TRP A 210 22.85 -10.48 2.93
C TRP A 210 24.04 -9.61 3.31
N VAL A 211 25.12 -9.67 2.52
CA VAL A 211 26.37 -8.97 2.77
C VAL A 211 26.62 -7.95 1.65
N TYR A 212 27.00 -6.74 2.00
CA TYR A 212 27.45 -5.73 1.07
C TYR A 212 28.63 -4.94 1.68
N GLN A 213 29.76 -4.88 0.97
CA GLN A 213 30.98 -4.20 1.42
C GLN A 213 31.39 -4.62 2.86
N ASN A 214 31.42 -5.93 3.12
CA ASN A 214 31.74 -6.55 4.41
C ASN A 214 30.81 -6.17 5.59
N HIS A 215 29.62 -5.64 5.31
CA HIS A 215 28.60 -5.37 6.32
C HIS A 215 27.40 -6.30 6.12
N ASN A 216 26.87 -6.80 7.23
CA ASN A 216 25.66 -7.62 7.24
C ASN A 216 24.42 -6.73 7.31
N TYR A 217 23.44 -7.03 6.48
CA TYR A 217 22.15 -6.34 6.42
C TYR A 217 21.00 -7.34 6.46
N ASN A 218 19.86 -6.89 6.95
CA ASN A 218 18.61 -7.64 6.94
C ASN A 218 17.59 -6.89 6.07
N THR A 219 16.88 -7.64 5.25
CA THR A 219 15.77 -7.15 4.43
C THR A 219 14.57 -8.02 4.68
N THR A 220 13.39 -7.41 4.79
CA THR A 220 12.12 -8.11 4.87
C THR A 220 11.37 -7.88 3.56
N LEU A 221 10.94 -8.96 2.93
CA LEU A 221 9.98 -8.94 1.82
C LEU A 221 8.65 -9.48 2.34
N ILE A 222 7.56 -8.78 2.03
CA ILE A 222 6.19 -9.23 2.31
C ILE A 222 5.49 -9.38 0.98
N SER A 223 5.08 -10.60 0.67
CA SER A 223 4.32 -10.93 -0.52
C SER A 223 2.87 -11.15 -0.14
N TYR A 224 1.96 -10.35 -0.72
CA TYR A 224 0.54 -10.43 -0.39
C TYR A 224 -0.26 -11.27 -1.38
N TYR A 225 0.18 -11.39 -2.63
CA TYR A 225 -0.58 -12.07 -3.66
C TYR A 225 -0.39 -13.59 -3.63
N ASP A 226 0.86 -14.06 -3.59
CA ASP A 226 1.19 -15.48 -3.51
C ASP A 226 2.56 -15.69 -2.85
N LYS A 227 2.91 -16.93 -2.52
CA LYS A 227 4.22 -17.28 -1.99
C LYS A 227 5.32 -17.05 -3.04
N ILE A 228 6.48 -16.55 -2.60
CA ILE A 228 7.63 -16.47 -3.50
C ILE A 228 8.14 -17.88 -3.85
N THR A 229 8.64 -18.01 -5.09
CA THR A 229 9.30 -19.21 -5.56
C THR A 229 10.81 -19.09 -5.33
N GLY A 230 11.36 -19.98 -4.55
CA GLY A 230 12.76 -19.91 -4.14
C GLY A 230 13.01 -18.87 -3.05
N ASN A 231 14.13 -18.15 -3.16
CA ASN A 231 14.57 -17.17 -2.16
C ASN A 231 14.58 -15.76 -2.74
N LEU A 232 14.49 -14.78 -1.87
CA LEU A 232 14.88 -13.42 -2.17
C LEU A 232 16.40 -13.36 -2.37
N ASN A 233 16.85 -12.99 -3.58
CA ASN A 233 18.27 -12.93 -3.94
C ASN A 233 18.76 -11.47 -3.97
N PHE A 234 20.00 -11.25 -3.52
CA PHE A 234 20.68 -9.97 -3.64
C PHE A 234 21.97 -10.14 -4.44
N ASN A 235 22.12 -9.36 -5.51
CA ASN A 235 23.37 -9.26 -6.27
C ASN A 235 24.15 -8.01 -5.81
N PRO A 236 25.26 -8.15 -5.08
CA PRO A 236 26.01 -7.01 -4.54
C PRO A 236 26.72 -6.16 -5.60
N THR A 237 27.08 -6.75 -6.74
CA THR A 237 27.76 -6.04 -7.83
C THR A 237 26.86 -5.00 -8.46
N ASN A 238 25.64 -5.38 -8.78
CA ASN A 238 24.66 -4.53 -9.45
C ASN A 238 23.67 -3.87 -8.47
N LYS A 239 23.76 -4.20 -7.17
CA LYS A 239 22.83 -3.76 -6.12
C LYS A 239 21.37 -4.08 -6.45
N ILE A 240 21.12 -5.29 -6.96
CA ILE A 240 19.80 -5.74 -7.41
C ILE A 240 19.27 -6.80 -6.46
N PHE A 241 18.07 -6.56 -5.92
CA PHE A 241 17.22 -7.58 -5.32
C PHE A 241 16.35 -8.22 -6.39
N SER A 242 16.15 -9.55 -6.29
CA SER A 242 15.26 -10.26 -7.21
C SER A 242 14.54 -11.41 -6.52
N TRP A 243 13.27 -11.59 -6.87
CA TRP A 243 12.42 -12.68 -6.42
C TRP A 243 11.38 -12.99 -7.50
N SER A 244 10.64 -14.05 -7.29
CA SER A 244 9.55 -14.42 -8.19
C SER A 244 8.45 -15.12 -7.42
N MET A 245 7.23 -15.09 -7.96
CA MET A 245 6.09 -15.85 -7.47
C MET A 245 5.33 -16.49 -8.63
N PRO A 246 4.53 -17.55 -8.39
CA PRO A 246 3.65 -18.09 -9.41
C PRO A 246 2.61 -17.07 -9.82
N PHE A 247 2.31 -17.00 -11.12
CA PHE A 247 1.26 -16.12 -11.63
C PHE A 247 0.58 -16.71 -12.87
N ASN A 248 -0.74 -16.59 -12.93
CA ASN A 248 -1.52 -17.02 -14.08
C ASN A 248 -1.76 -15.86 -15.05
N TRP A 249 -1.06 -15.88 -16.19
CA TRP A 249 -1.08 -14.84 -17.22
C TRP A 249 -2.26 -14.94 -18.21
N ASN A 250 -3.30 -15.73 -17.90
CA ASN A 250 -4.48 -15.85 -18.75
C ASN A 250 -5.22 -14.51 -18.88
N LEU A 251 -5.27 -13.93 -20.07
CA LEU A 251 -5.86 -12.62 -20.33
C LEU A 251 -7.36 -12.57 -20.04
N THR A 252 -8.11 -13.66 -20.29
CA THR A 252 -9.55 -13.71 -20.01
C THR A 252 -9.80 -13.59 -18.52
N ARG A 253 -9.07 -14.37 -17.71
CA ARG A 253 -9.11 -14.30 -16.26
C ARG A 253 -8.77 -12.88 -15.75
N ILE A 254 -7.66 -12.30 -16.24
CA ILE A 254 -7.20 -10.97 -15.80
C ILE A 254 -8.24 -9.89 -16.13
N LYS A 255 -8.93 -10.00 -17.27
CA LYS A 255 -10.03 -9.08 -17.64
C LYS A 255 -11.25 -9.21 -16.73
N GLN A 256 -11.57 -10.41 -16.27
CA GLN A 256 -12.78 -10.70 -15.50
C GLN A 256 -12.60 -10.46 -14.00
N GLN A 257 -11.40 -10.68 -13.43
CA GLN A 257 -11.15 -10.63 -12.00
C GLN A 257 -10.57 -9.29 -11.53
N PRO A 258 -10.87 -8.84 -10.31
CA PRO A 258 -10.21 -7.71 -9.67
C PRO A 258 -8.82 -8.17 -9.17
N ILE A 259 -7.79 -8.03 -10.02
CA ILE A 259 -6.42 -8.43 -9.67
C ILE A 259 -5.64 -7.20 -9.23
N PHE A 260 -5.07 -7.28 -8.05
CA PHE A 260 -4.11 -6.34 -7.50
C PHE A 260 -2.96 -7.13 -6.88
N VAL A 261 -1.73 -6.88 -7.35
CA VAL A 261 -0.53 -7.54 -6.85
C VAL A 261 0.24 -6.54 -6.00
N HIS A 262 0.40 -6.86 -4.73
CA HIS A 262 1.14 -6.04 -3.78
C HIS A 262 2.33 -6.81 -3.22
N GLU A 263 3.52 -6.21 -3.34
CA GLU A 263 4.75 -6.64 -2.71
C GLU A 263 5.32 -5.47 -1.92
N GLU A 264 5.85 -5.74 -0.73
CA GLU A 264 6.48 -4.74 0.12
C GLU A 264 7.90 -5.19 0.48
N MET A 265 8.88 -4.35 0.17
CA MET A 265 10.27 -4.60 0.56
C MET A 265 10.75 -3.57 1.55
N ARG A 266 11.23 -4.02 2.72
CA ARG A 266 11.82 -3.18 3.76
C ARG A 266 13.32 -3.26 3.68
N LEU A 267 13.96 -2.17 3.30
CA LEU A 267 15.40 -2.03 3.18
C LEU A 267 15.97 -1.23 4.36
N PRO A 268 17.06 -1.68 5.01
CA PRO A 268 17.64 -0.95 6.12
C PRO A 268 18.19 0.40 5.65
N LYS A 269 17.84 1.50 6.33
CA LYS A 269 18.37 2.84 6.03
C LYS A 269 19.89 2.94 6.21
N SER A 270 20.46 2.07 7.04
CA SER A 270 21.90 1.96 7.24
C SER A 270 22.65 1.35 6.06
N TRP A 271 21.95 0.83 5.04
CA TRP A 271 22.61 0.23 3.88
C TRP A 271 23.38 1.28 3.09
N LYS A 272 24.70 1.15 3.03
CA LYS A 272 25.62 2.05 2.31
C LYS A 272 25.39 2.13 0.79
N GLY A 273 24.62 1.21 0.24
CA GLY A 273 24.16 1.25 -1.15
C GLY A 273 23.02 2.21 -1.41
N LEU A 274 22.33 2.68 -0.37
CA LEU A 274 21.37 3.77 -0.42
C LEU A 274 22.15 5.08 -0.25
N GLY A 275 22.19 5.90 -1.28
CA GLY A 275 22.70 7.27 -1.16
C GLY A 275 21.63 8.20 -0.58
N ASP A 276 22.00 9.42 -0.24
CA ASP A 276 21.10 10.43 0.36
C ASP A 276 19.84 10.75 -0.49
N ASN A 277 19.90 10.48 -1.80
CA ASN A 277 18.82 10.67 -2.76
C ASN A 277 18.55 9.36 -3.53
N THR A 278 18.26 8.28 -2.81
CA THR A 278 18.09 6.99 -3.45
C THR A 278 16.85 6.96 -4.32
N GLN A 279 17.06 6.78 -5.60
CA GLN A 279 16.03 6.38 -6.55
C GLN A 279 16.06 4.87 -6.73
N PHE A 280 14.89 4.29 -6.90
CA PHE A 280 14.75 2.88 -7.19
C PHE A 280 14.28 2.67 -8.63
N LYS A 281 14.86 1.67 -9.28
CA LYS A 281 14.32 1.10 -10.52
C LYS A 281 13.70 -0.24 -10.19
N ALA A 282 12.40 -0.32 -10.34
CA ALA A 282 11.63 -1.54 -10.14
C ALA A 282 11.21 -2.12 -11.49
N LEU A 283 11.42 -3.42 -11.67
CA LEU A 283 10.99 -4.12 -12.88
C LEU A 283 10.09 -5.30 -12.51
N VAL A 284 9.12 -5.58 -13.37
CA VAL A 284 8.33 -6.82 -13.35
C VAL A 284 8.42 -7.46 -14.73
N ASN A 285 8.88 -8.72 -14.78
CA ASN A 285 9.19 -9.43 -16.02
C ASN A 285 10.10 -8.63 -16.97
N GLY A 286 11.07 -7.89 -16.41
CA GLY A 286 11.97 -7.01 -17.16
C GLY A 286 11.36 -5.68 -17.60
N GLN A 287 10.08 -5.43 -17.36
CA GLN A 287 9.40 -4.19 -17.70
C GLN A 287 9.44 -3.20 -16.54
N PRO A 288 9.78 -1.94 -16.78
CA PRO A 288 9.84 -0.94 -15.72
C PRO A 288 8.46 -0.65 -15.14
N LEU A 289 8.40 -0.57 -13.82
CA LEU A 289 7.30 0.03 -13.09
C LEU A 289 7.61 1.51 -12.87
N SER A 290 6.60 2.33 -13.02
CA SER A 290 6.70 3.78 -12.82
C SER A 290 5.38 4.32 -12.28
N GLY A 291 5.41 5.57 -11.83
CA GLY A 291 4.22 6.24 -11.37
C GLY A 291 3.57 5.52 -10.19
N ARG A 292 2.28 5.26 -10.29
CA ARG A 292 1.47 4.71 -9.20
C ARG A 292 1.74 3.25 -8.84
N SER A 293 2.49 2.54 -9.67
CA SER A 293 2.79 1.11 -9.45
C SER A 293 4.04 0.89 -8.61
N LEU A 294 4.76 1.95 -8.26
CA LEU A 294 5.91 1.95 -7.36
C LEU A 294 5.79 3.10 -6.37
N ALA A 295 5.67 2.79 -5.09
CA ALA A 295 5.67 3.79 -4.03
C ALA A 295 6.82 3.55 -3.05
N ILE A 296 7.40 4.64 -2.52
CA ILE A 296 8.51 4.59 -1.57
C ILE A 296 8.08 5.31 -0.31
N ASP A 297 8.14 4.61 0.82
CA ASP A 297 7.86 5.16 2.14
C ASP A 297 9.10 5.08 3.04
N PRO A 298 9.81 6.20 3.23
CA PRO A 298 10.96 6.26 4.13
C PRO A 298 10.60 6.54 5.59
N PHE A 299 9.31 6.69 5.94
CA PHE A 299 8.90 7.22 7.24
C PHE A 299 8.17 6.22 8.14
N SER A 300 7.53 5.20 7.60
CA SER A 300 6.77 4.23 8.40
C SER A 300 7.64 3.46 9.41
N PHE A 301 8.93 3.36 9.14
CA PHE A 301 9.89 2.72 10.04
C PHE A 301 11.09 3.64 10.30
N PRO A 302 11.57 3.75 11.56
CA PRO A 302 12.71 4.60 11.88
C PRO A 302 14.02 4.12 11.25
N ASP A 303 14.18 2.81 11.08
CA ASP A 303 15.41 2.13 10.65
C ASP A 303 15.32 1.52 9.24
N ALA A 304 14.14 1.50 8.63
CA ALA A 304 13.92 0.94 7.31
C ALA A 304 13.21 1.90 6.35
N MET A 305 13.52 1.77 5.08
CA MET A 305 12.78 2.34 3.95
C MET A 305 11.91 1.26 3.35
N VAL A 306 10.65 1.58 3.07
CA VAL A 306 9.69 0.65 2.46
C VAL A 306 9.52 0.97 0.99
N VAL A 307 9.61 -0.05 0.16
CA VAL A 307 9.33 0.04 -1.28
C VAL A 307 8.14 -0.86 -1.58
N HIS A 308 7.05 -0.27 -2.07
CA HIS A 308 5.83 -0.97 -2.43
C HIS A 308 5.74 -1.15 -3.94
N TYR A 309 5.46 -2.36 -4.38
CA TYR A 309 4.99 -2.69 -5.72
C TYR A 309 3.47 -2.78 -5.67
N LEU A 310 2.79 -1.88 -6.34
CA LEU A 310 1.34 -1.71 -6.32
C LEU A 310 0.79 -1.91 -7.74
N ILE A 311 0.83 -3.17 -8.20
CA ILE A 311 0.56 -3.52 -9.58
C ILE A 311 -0.93 -3.74 -9.76
N ASN A 312 -1.60 -2.76 -10.34
CA ASN A 312 -3.03 -2.80 -10.56
C ASN A 312 -3.41 -3.63 -11.79
N LYS A 313 -4.71 -3.87 -11.97
CA LYS A 313 -5.26 -4.66 -13.06
C LYS A 313 -4.78 -4.21 -14.46
N ASN A 314 -4.66 -2.91 -14.71
CA ASN A 314 -4.23 -2.39 -16.00
C ASN A 314 -2.75 -2.68 -16.27
N ASP A 315 -1.90 -2.57 -15.23
CA ASP A 315 -0.50 -2.97 -15.33
C ASP A 315 -0.35 -4.47 -15.54
N VAL A 316 -1.13 -5.28 -14.81
CA VAL A 316 -1.16 -6.74 -15.00
C VAL A 316 -1.61 -7.10 -16.42
N LEU A 317 -2.63 -6.44 -16.98
CA LEU A 317 -3.07 -6.64 -18.36
C LEU A 317 -1.97 -6.31 -19.36
N ARG A 318 -1.29 -5.18 -19.20
CA ARG A 318 -0.16 -4.77 -20.04
C ARG A 318 0.98 -5.79 -20.00
N LEU A 319 1.36 -6.24 -18.81
CA LEU A 319 2.38 -7.26 -18.62
C LEU A 319 1.98 -8.60 -19.24
N ALA A 320 0.72 -9.02 -19.08
CA ALA A 320 0.21 -10.26 -19.66
C ALA A 320 0.21 -10.25 -21.20
N GLN A 321 -0.11 -9.12 -21.83
CA GLN A 321 -0.03 -8.97 -23.28
C GLN A 321 1.41 -9.17 -23.77
N GLN A 322 2.40 -8.62 -23.06
CA GLN A 322 3.82 -8.76 -23.40
C GLN A 322 4.32 -10.19 -23.22
N VAL A 323 3.94 -10.87 -22.14
CA VAL A 323 4.29 -12.28 -21.89
C VAL A 323 3.72 -13.18 -22.99
N ASN A 324 2.44 -12.99 -23.35
CA ASN A 324 1.80 -13.78 -24.39
C ASN A 324 2.38 -13.52 -25.78
N ALA A 325 2.74 -12.29 -26.11
CA ALA A 325 3.42 -11.95 -27.36
C ALA A 325 4.81 -12.60 -27.48
N ALA A 326 5.60 -12.58 -26.40
CA ALA A 326 6.92 -13.23 -26.35
C ALA A 326 6.80 -14.75 -26.54
N THR A 327 5.79 -15.38 -25.94
CA THR A 327 5.52 -16.82 -26.08
C THR A 327 5.13 -17.19 -27.52
N ALA A 328 4.31 -16.35 -28.17
CA ALA A 328 3.91 -16.56 -29.57
C ALA A 328 5.10 -16.45 -30.54
N SER A 329 6.01 -15.51 -30.32
CA SER A 329 7.22 -15.33 -31.14
C SER A 329 8.20 -16.52 -31.03
N ASN A 330 8.35 -17.11 -29.85
CA ASN A 330 9.22 -18.26 -29.64
C ASN A 330 8.65 -19.55 -30.26
N ASN A 331 7.33 -19.70 -30.35
CA ASN A 331 6.71 -20.86 -31.01
C ASN A 331 6.85 -20.84 -32.52
N ASN A 332 6.97 -19.66 -33.15
CA ASN A 332 7.16 -19.55 -34.61
C ASN A 332 8.58 -19.91 -35.07
N ASN A 333 9.56 -19.86 -34.18
CA ASN A 333 10.96 -20.21 -34.50
C ASN A 333 11.26 -21.72 -34.36
N ASN A 334 10.34 -22.52 -33.77
CA ASN A 334 10.52 -23.97 -33.58
C ASN A 334 9.67 -24.85 -34.49
N THR A 335 9.02 -24.31 -35.52
CA THR A 335 8.26 -25.08 -36.50
C THR A 335 9.14 -25.49 -37.72
N SER A 336 10.20 -26.26 -37.47
CA SER A 336 10.76 -27.14 -38.49
C SER A 336 10.67 -28.59 -37.97
N ASN A 337 9.74 -29.34 -38.62
CA ASN A 337 9.63 -30.80 -38.57
C ASN A 337 9.14 -31.48 -37.26
N VAL A 338 7.83 -31.56 -37.04
CA VAL A 338 7.19 -32.85 -36.69
C VAL A 338 5.76 -32.86 -37.27
N SER A 339 5.57 -33.70 -38.25
CA SER A 339 4.28 -34.09 -38.85
C SER A 339 3.56 -35.06 -37.90
N GLY A 340 2.28 -34.81 -37.63
CA GLY A 340 1.32 -35.83 -37.19
C GLY A 340 1.05 -35.86 -35.66
N GLY A 341 -0.09 -35.35 -35.26
CA GLY A 341 -0.69 -35.59 -33.98
C GLY A 341 -1.65 -34.48 -33.57
N ASN A 342 -2.97 -34.77 -33.55
CA ASN A 342 -4.00 -33.91 -32.98
C ASN A 342 -3.75 -33.70 -31.47
N GLY A 343 -2.80 -32.82 -31.17
CA GLY A 343 -2.49 -32.40 -29.80
C GLY A 343 -3.21 -31.08 -29.52
N ALA A 344 -4.16 -31.10 -28.59
CA ALA A 344 -4.73 -29.90 -28.00
C ALA A 344 -3.59 -28.94 -27.60
N LYS A 345 -3.53 -27.73 -28.18
CA LYS A 345 -2.61 -26.66 -27.75
C LYS A 345 -2.88 -26.40 -26.26
N ILE A 346 -2.07 -26.96 -25.40
CA ILE A 346 -2.00 -26.57 -24.01
C ILE A 346 -1.40 -25.16 -24.00
N ASN A 347 -2.27 -24.17 -23.97
CA ASN A 347 -1.84 -22.78 -23.70
C ASN A 347 -1.29 -22.75 -22.27
N ASN A 348 0.03 -22.94 -22.15
CA ASN A 348 0.76 -22.88 -20.89
C ASN A 348 0.80 -21.40 -20.44
N THR A 349 -0.34 -20.90 -19.93
CA THR A 349 -0.51 -19.53 -19.43
C THR A 349 -0.04 -19.38 -17.98
N THR A 350 0.42 -20.47 -17.37
CA THR A 350 1.01 -20.47 -16.02
C THR A 350 2.50 -20.16 -16.12
N GLY A 351 2.96 -19.20 -15.35
CA GLY A 351 4.34 -18.76 -15.35
C GLY A 351 4.71 -18.06 -14.05
N LEU A 352 5.92 -17.54 -14.02
CA LEU A 352 6.39 -16.73 -12.89
C LEU A 352 6.18 -15.24 -13.18
N MET A 353 5.74 -14.50 -12.17
CA MET A 353 5.93 -13.05 -12.10
C MET A 353 7.28 -12.81 -11.43
N LYS A 354 8.20 -12.20 -12.19
CA LYS A 354 9.59 -11.96 -11.76
C LYS A 354 9.76 -10.50 -11.40
N PHE A 355 10.23 -10.22 -10.21
CA PHE A 355 10.47 -8.89 -9.70
C PHE A 355 11.96 -8.60 -9.61
N SER A 356 12.33 -7.35 -9.83
CA SER A 356 13.64 -6.86 -9.47
C SER A 356 13.59 -5.41 -9.00
N LEU A 357 14.42 -5.11 -7.99
CA LEU A 357 14.59 -3.79 -7.42
C LEU A 357 16.06 -3.44 -7.41
N SER A 358 16.44 -2.35 -8.04
CA SER A 358 17.80 -1.81 -7.99
C SER A 358 17.83 -0.41 -7.41
N SER A 359 18.82 -0.14 -6.58
CA SER A 359 19.16 1.20 -6.15
C SER A 359 19.96 1.90 -7.26
N LEU A 360 19.49 3.04 -7.73
CA LEU A 360 20.22 3.87 -8.67
C LEU A 360 21.13 4.81 -7.87
N SER A 361 22.44 4.70 -8.04
CA SER A 361 23.37 5.70 -7.55
C SER A 361 23.11 7.01 -8.30
N SER A 362 23.00 8.11 -7.57
CA SER A 362 22.69 9.44 -8.10
C SER A 362 23.78 9.97 -9.03
N ALA A 363 23.83 9.49 -10.26
CA ALA A 363 24.64 10.12 -11.32
C ALA A 363 23.84 11.17 -12.12
N THR A 364 22.54 11.28 -11.89
CA THR A 364 21.69 12.31 -12.51
C THR A 364 20.76 12.90 -11.46
N ASN A 365 20.95 14.18 -11.18
CA ASN A 365 20.15 15.03 -10.29
C ASN A 365 18.70 15.24 -10.83
N GLN A 366 17.96 14.19 -11.07
CA GLN A 366 16.51 14.31 -11.24
C GLN A 366 15.84 13.95 -9.91
N ILE A 367 15.68 14.96 -9.07
CA ILE A 367 14.83 14.90 -7.89
C ILE A 367 13.42 14.64 -8.39
N ALA A 368 12.84 13.51 -8.00
CA ALA A 368 11.46 13.19 -8.34
C ALA A 368 10.55 14.25 -7.71
N THR A 369 9.96 15.12 -8.54
CA THR A 369 9.06 16.19 -8.13
C THR A 369 7.60 15.78 -8.15
N SER A 370 7.34 14.53 -8.47
CA SER A 370 6.03 13.90 -8.34
C SER A 370 6.16 12.66 -7.47
N SER A 371 5.23 12.50 -6.53
CA SER A 371 5.13 11.32 -5.68
C SER A 371 3.76 10.70 -5.88
N ASP A 372 3.72 9.39 -6.05
CA ASP A 372 2.49 8.61 -5.97
C ASP A 372 2.38 8.03 -4.57
N LEU A 373 1.36 8.46 -3.85
CA LEU A 373 1.11 8.09 -2.47
C LEU A 373 -0.08 7.14 -2.40
N VAL A 374 -0.01 6.17 -1.51
CA VAL A 374 -1.10 5.23 -1.27
C VAL A 374 -1.58 5.38 0.16
N THR A 375 -2.88 5.36 0.37
CA THR A 375 -3.41 5.33 1.74
C THR A 375 -3.02 4.01 2.42
N ASN A 376 -2.78 4.07 3.72
CA ASN A 376 -2.48 2.89 4.55
C ASN A 376 -3.58 1.82 4.55
N THR A 377 -4.76 2.14 4.05
CA THR A 377 -5.87 1.21 3.82
C THR A 377 -5.87 0.63 2.40
N GLY A 378 -4.97 1.07 1.53
CA GLY A 378 -4.95 0.69 0.11
C GLY A 378 -6.14 1.21 -0.71
N GLY A 379 -7.04 2.02 -0.11
CA GLY A 379 -8.31 2.40 -0.74
C GLY A 379 -8.21 3.54 -1.76
N ILE A 380 -7.17 4.36 -1.71
CA ILE A 380 -6.98 5.54 -2.59
C ILE A 380 -5.50 5.73 -2.91
N HIS A 381 -5.21 6.04 -4.17
CA HIS A 381 -3.95 6.61 -4.62
C HIS A 381 -4.05 8.13 -4.71
N ALA A 382 -3.00 8.84 -4.29
CA ALA A 382 -2.88 10.29 -4.45
C ALA A 382 -1.59 10.62 -5.21
N ALA A 383 -1.71 11.12 -6.42
CA ALA A 383 -0.57 11.66 -7.16
C ALA A 383 -0.32 13.11 -6.74
N VAL A 384 0.89 13.39 -6.28
CA VAL A 384 1.32 14.71 -5.79
C VAL A 384 2.41 15.25 -6.71
N SER A 385 2.24 16.46 -7.21
CA SER A 385 3.25 17.15 -8.02
C SER A 385 3.47 18.57 -7.52
N TRP A 386 4.69 19.09 -7.69
CA TRP A 386 5.15 20.35 -7.15
C TRP A 386 5.61 21.32 -8.25
N SER A 387 5.36 22.61 -8.03
CA SER A 387 5.83 23.69 -8.87
C SER A 387 6.24 24.89 -8.01
N PRO A 388 7.41 25.53 -8.23
CA PRO A 388 8.41 25.19 -9.24
C PRO A 388 9.12 23.87 -8.96
N ASN A 389 9.81 23.37 -9.98
CA ASN A 389 10.67 22.22 -9.90
C ASN A 389 12.09 22.60 -10.39
N PRO A 390 13.14 22.53 -9.57
CA PRO A 390 13.13 22.12 -8.15
C PRO A 390 12.44 23.12 -7.22
N LEU A 391 12.02 22.64 -6.06
CA LEU A 391 11.49 23.48 -4.99
C LEU A 391 12.58 24.40 -4.42
N MET A 392 12.19 25.58 -3.98
CA MET A 392 13.11 26.53 -3.36
C MET A 392 12.64 26.89 -1.94
N PRO A 393 13.56 26.98 -0.98
CA PRO A 393 13.22 27.43 0.37
C PRO A 393 12.75 28.89 0.37
N LYS A 394 11.85 29.22 1.30
CA LYS A 394 11.26 30.57 1.47
C LYS A 394 10.53 31.11 0.25
N THR A 395 10.28 30.27 -0.74
CA THR A 395 9.54 30.60 -1.97
C THR A 395 8.20 29.88 -1.96
N GLN A 396 7.17 30.58 -2.41
CA GLN A 396 5.85 30.01 -2.57
C GLN A 396 5.87 28.90 -3.61
N SER A 397 5.39 27.74 -3.23
CA SER A 397 5.30 26.55 -4.07
C SER A 397 3.86 26.08 -4.16
N THR A 398 3.50 25.59 -5.32
CA THR A 398 2.19 24.98 -5.59
C THR A 398 2.30 23.47 -5.51
N VAL A 399 1.44 22.83 -4.75
CA VAL A 399 1.25 21.38 -4.75
C VAL A 399 -0.07 21.04 -5.42
N LYS A 400 -0.02 20.25 -6.49
CA LYS A 400 -1.19 19.69 -7.15
C LYS A 400 -1.37 18.25 -6.69
N ILE A 401 -2.57 17.92 -6.22
CA ILE A 401 -2.95 16.60 -5.69
C ILE A 401 -4.08 16.07 -6.55
N SER A 402 -3.98 14.82 -7.01
CA SER A 402 -5.03 14.15 -7.79
C SER A 402 -5.24 12.76 -7.24
N PHE A 403 -6.51 12.35 -7.06
CA PHE A 403 -6.87 11.09 -6.43
C PHE A 403 -7.39 10.09 -7.46
N TYR A 404 -6.99 8.82 -7.28
CA TYR A 404 -7.25 7.72 -8.19
C TYR A 404 -7.73 6.48 -7.46
N ASP A 405 -8.50 5.68 -8.15
CA ASP A 405 -8.82 4.33 -7.71
C ASP A 405 -7.57 3.44 -7.84
N PRO A 406 -7.15 2.73 -6.77
CA PRO A 406 -5.91 1.95 -6.79
C PRO A 406 -5.96 0.75 -7.71
N VAL A 407 -7.14 0.16 -7.92
CA VAL A 407 -7.32 -1.05 -8.74
C VAL A 407 -7.37 -0.72 -10.23
N THR A 408 -8.17 0.29 -10.59
CA THR A 408 -8.39 0.65 -12.00
C THR A 408 -7.44 1.72 -12.50
N SER A 409 -6.74 2.43 -11.60
CA SER A 409 -5.94 3.63 -11.90
C SER A 409 -6.74 4.77 -12.56
N ASN A 410 -8.07 4.70 -12.54
CA ASN A 410 -8.90 5.76 -13.07
C ASN A 410 -9.00 6.92 -12.07
N PRO A 411 -9.03 8.18 -12.54
CA PRO A 411 -9.33 9.32 -11.69
C PRO A 411 -10.69 9.14 -10.99
N LEU A 412 -10.76 9.47 -9.72
CA LEU A 412 -12.02 9.47 -8.96
C LEU A 412 -12.87 10.74 -9.26
N SER A 413 -12.84 11.18 -10.52
CA SER A 413 -13.39 12.47 -10.98
C SER A 413 -14.89 12.65 -10.76
N ALA A 414 -15.65 11.55 -10.59
CA ALA A 414 -17.08 11.62 -10.23
C ALA A 414 -17.31 11.95 -8.73
N ASN A 415 -16.26 12.08 -7.94
CA ASN A 415 -16.34 12.29 -6.50
C ASN A 415 -15.54 13.53 -6.09
N ASN A 416 -15.99 14.19 -5.03
CA ASN A 416 -15.20 15.12 -4.26
C ASN A 416 -14.52 14.34 -3.13
N ILE A 417 -13.25 14.63 -2.85
CA ILE A 417 -12.50 13.96 -1.79
C ILE A 417 -12.32 14.93 -0.63
N LYS A 418 -12.82 14.55 0.56
CA LYS A 418 -12.56 15.30 1.79
C LYS A 418 -11.28 14.80 2.44
N TYR A 419 -10.35 15.72 2.72
CA TYR A 419 -9.05 15.36 3.27
C TYR A 419 -8.42 16.48 4.11
N ASP A 420 -7.41 16.14 4.91
CA ASP A 420 -6.49 17.09 5.53
C ASP A 420 -5.10 16.93 4.91
N MET A 421 -4.36 18.03 4.79
CA MET A 421 -2.97 18.01 4.37
C MET A 421 -2.08 18.53 5.51
N THR A 422 -1.03 17.78 5.85
CA THR A 422 -0.04 18.16 6.84
C THR A 422 1.35 18.03 6.23
N ILE A 423 2.23 19.01 6.49
CA ILE A 423 3.65 18.93 6.18
C ILE A 423 4.42 18.90 7.49
N LEU A 424 5.30 17.92 7.61
CA LEU A 424 6.15 17.73 8.79
C LEU A 424 7.62 17.90 8.40
N ASP A 425 8.45 18.30 9.35
CA ASP A 425 9.90 18.30 9.20
C ASP A 425 10.48 16.88 9.34
N LYS A 426 11.78 16.72 9.16
CA LYS A 426 12.48 15.43 9.30
C LYS A 426 12.40 14.80 10.70
N ASN A 427 12.07 15.60 11.71
CA ASN A 427 11.91 15.14 13.11
C ASN A 427 10.44 14.78 13.42
N GLY A 428 9.52 14.96 12.47
CA GLY A 428 8.10 14.72 12.65
C GLY A 428 7.32 15.89 13.26
N HIS A 429 7.92 17.08 13.41
CA HIS A 429 7.20 18.26 13.88
C HIS A 429 6.35 18.85 12.76
N THR A 430 5.12 19.20 13.09
CA THR A 430 4.19 19.80 12.14
C THR A 430 4.61 21.23 11.79
N LEU A 431 4.80 21.50 10.50
CA LEU A 431 5.09 22.83 9.98
C LEU A 431 3.86 23.50 9.39
N ILE A 432 3.05 22.75 8.66
CA ILE A 432 1.86 23.26 7.96
C ILE A 432 0.74 22.25 8.17
N THR A 433 -0.44 22.76 8.54
CA THR A 433 -1.68 21.97 8.57
C THR A 433 -2.77 22.70 7.81
N LYS A 434 -3.42 22.02 6.89
CA LYS A 434 -4.60 22.50 6.16
C LYS A 434 -5.72 21.49 6.34
N PRO A 435 -6.63 21.72 7.29
CA PRO A 435 -7.71 20.80 7.58
C PRO A 435 -8.92 21.03 6.64
N ASN A 436 -9.76 20.00 6.52
CA ASN A 436 -11.08 20.05 5.85
C ASN A 436 -11.03 20.52 4.39
N LEU A 437 -9.98 20.18 3.66
CA LEU A 437 -9.88 20.44 2.24
C LEU A 437 -10.86 19.56 1.46
N ILE A 438 -11.29 20.08 0.31
CA ILE A 438 -12.17 19.36 -0.62
C ILE A 438 -11.56 19.41 -2.01
N ALA A 439 -11.05 18.25 -2.46
CA ALA A 439 -10.61 18.07 -3.83
C ALA A 439 -11.85 17.87 -4.72
N LYS A 440 -12.23 18.89 -5.47
CA LYS A 440 -13.36 18.84 -6.41
C LYS A 440 -12.96 17.97 -7.61
N ASN A 441 -13.88 17.05 -7.98
CA ASN A 441 -13.61 16.09 -9.06
C ASN A 441 -12.28 15.35 -8.87
N ALA A 442 -11.99 14.98 -7.60
CA ALA A 442 -10.78 14.29 -7.17
C ALA A 442 -9.46 15.01 -7.49
N ALA A 443 -9.45 16.33 -7.65
CA ALA A 443 -8.25 17.13 -7.84
C ALA A 443 -8.28 18.39 -6.97
N ASP A 444 -7.12 18.79 -6.46
CA ASP A 444 -6.95 20.02 -5.68
C ASP A 444 -5.55 20.63 -5.89
N THR A 445 -5.44 21.91 -5.59
CA THR A 445 -4.20 22.65 -5.68
C THR A 445 -4.02 23.49 -4.43
N GLN A 446 -2.92 23.28 -3.72
CA GLN A 446 -2.59 23.99 -2.50
C GLN A 446 -1.30 24.77 -2.64
N ILE A 447 -1.16 25.84 -1.86
CA ILE A 447 0.03 26.68 -1.82
C ILE A 447 0.74 26.46 -0.49
N VAL A 448 2.06 26.23 -0.54
CA VAL A 448 2.92 26.02 0.63
C VAL A 448 4.23 26.77 0.47
N THR A 449 4.86 27.10 1.60
CA THR A 449 6.21 27.68 1.64
C THR A 449 7.06 26.87 2.61
N PHE A 450 8.18 26.36 2.13
CA PHE A 450 9.13 25.61 2.95
C PHE A 450 10.11 26.59 3.63
N PRO A 451 10.34 26.48 4.96
CA PRO A 451 11.17 27.43 5.69
C PRO A 451 12.66 27.33 5.36
N SER A 452 13.14 26.14 5.03
CA SER A 452 14.56 25.85 4.79
C SER A 452 14.73 24.76 3.73
N LYS A 453 15.99 24.56 3.32
CA LYS A 453 16.41 23.33 2.64
C LYS A 453 16.33 22.18 3.63
N ASP A 454 15.61 21.17 3.32
CA ASP A 454 15.56 19.94 4.13
C ASP A 454 14.69 18.87 3.42
N LEU A 455 14.58 17.73 4.07
CA LEU A 455 13.62 16.68 3.77
C LEU A 455 12.35 16.93 4.58
N TYR A 456 11.21 16.99 3.89
CA TYR A 456 9.90 17.19 4.50
C TYR A 456 9.01 16.00 4.20
N GLN A 457 8.08 15.69 5.12
CA GLN A 457 7.03 14.70 4.88
C GLN A 457 5.73 15.42 4.55
N ILE A 458 5.06 14.99 3.46
CA ILE A 458 3.66 15.32 3.22
C ILE A 458 2.77 14.18 3.70
N GLN A 459 1.74 14.50 4.45
CA GLN A 459 0.72 13.55 4.91
C GLN A 459 -0.65 14.03 4.43
N LEU A 460 -1.38 13.16 3.74
CA LEU A 460 -2.76 13.37 3.31
C LEU A 460 -3.65 12.42 4.11
N GLN A 461 -4.47 12.95 4.99
CA GLN A 461 -5.47 12.18 5.72
C GLN A 461 -6.79 12.25 4.96
N ILE A 462 -7.11 11.20 4.23
CA ILE A 462 -8.36 11.09 3.50
C ILE A 462 -9.49 10.77 4.48
N LYS A 463 -10.54 11.60 4.48
CA LYS A 463 -11.70 11.46 5.37
C LYS A 463 -12.88 10.76 4.70
N GLY A 464 -12.93 10.73 3.37
CA GLY A 464 -13.94 10.02 2.61
C GLY A 464 -14.22 10.64 1.24
N LEU A 465 -15.05 9.94 0.48
CA LEU A 465 -15.52 10.35 -0.84
C LEU A 465 -16.92 10.95 -0.73
N MET A 466 -17.14 12.08 -1.38
CA MET A 466 -18.42 12.79 -1.43
C MET A 466 -18.96 12.73 -2.86
N LYS A 467 -20.06 12.02 -3.07
CA LYS A 467 -20.82 12.11 -4.32
C LYS A 467 -21.85 13.24 -4.20
N ALA A 468 -22.13 13.90 -5.31
CA ALA A 468 -23.17 14.94 -5.34
C ALA A 468 -24.51 14.38 -4.85
N GLY A 469 -25.09 15.00 -3.82
CA GLY A 469 -26.38 14.61 -3.26
C GLY A 469 -26.38 13.38 -2.33
N GLN A 470 -25.20 12.82 -1.97
CA GLN A 470 -25.07 11.66 -1.09
C GLN A 470 -24.26 12.00 0.17
N THR A 471 -24.45 11.19 1.22
CA THR A 471 -23.61 11.24 2.42
C THR A 471 -22.18 10.83 2.08
N THR A 472 -21.20 11.35 2.84
CA THR A 472 -19.78 11.03 2.63
C THR A 472 -19.53 9.53 2.80
N ASP A 473 -18.98 8.89 1.78
CA ASP A 473 -18.51 7.52 1.88
C ASP A 473 -17.22 7.49 2.72
N LEU A 474 -17.36 7.05 3.97
CA LEU A 474 -16.25 6.97 4.93
C LEU A 474 -15.41 5.68 4.76
N THR A 475 -15.79 4.80 3.86
CA THR A 475 -15.17 3.48 3.74
C THR A 475 -13.80 3.52 3.07
N ARG A 476 -13.58 4.52 2.22
CA ARG A 476 -12.29 4.79 1.57
C ARG A 476 -11.51 5.90 2.30
N ASN A 477 -11.42 5.81 3.62
CA ASN A 477 -10.56 6.68 4.40
C ASN A 477 -9.14 6.10 4.51
N GLY A 478 -8.20 6.89 5.03
CA GLY A 478 -6.85 6.44 5.30
C GLY A 478 -5.83 7.57 5.24
N ILE A 479 -4.59 7.25 5.54
CA ILE A 479 -3.48 8.19 5.55
C ILE A 479 -2.50 7.80 4.46
N ALA A 480 -2.25 8.71 3.52
CA ALA A 480 -1.20 8.60 2.52
C ALA A 480 -0.02 9.49 2.92
N ARG A 481 1.20 8.96 2.85
CA ARG A 481 2.43 9.66 3.25
C ARG A 481 3.46 9.62 2.13
N GLY A 482 4.20 10.72 1.99
CA GLY A 482 5.30 10.82 1.07
C GLY A 482 6.32 11.83 1.57
N TYR A 483 7.38 12.04 0.80
CA TYR A 483 8.38 13.02 1.17
C TYR A 483 8.67 14.00 0.03
N VAL A 484 9.21 15.14 0.43
CA VAL A 484 9.52 16.25 -0.45
C VAL A 484 10.91 16.74 -0.09
N VAL A 485 11.79 16.79 -1.08
CA VAL A 485 13.14 17.34 -0.93
C VAL A 485 13.15 18.79 -1.39
N VAL A 486 13.55 19.69 -0.51
CA VAL A 486 13.86 21.08 -0.86
C VAL A 486 15.38 21.22 -0.93
N PRO A 487 15.99 21.31 -2.13
CA PRO A 487 17.43 21.28 -2.30
C PRO A 487 18.12 22.57 -1.82
N GLU A 488 19.43 22.49 -1.60
CA GLU A 488 20.25 23.60 -1.15
C GLU A 488 20.40 24.71 -2.20
N PHE A 489 20.53 24.31 -3.47
CA PHE A 489 20.74 25.21 -4.58
C PHE A 489 19.77 24.90 -5.73
N SER A 490 19.13 25.94 -6.25
CA SER A 490 18.59 25.85 -7.61
C SER A 490 19.77 25.99 -8.57
N PHE A 491 20.15 24.93 -9.25
CA PHE A 491 21.04 25.04 -10.41
C PHE A 491 20.30 25.79 -11.53
N THR A 492 20.25 27.11 -11.42
CA THR A 492 19.82 27.93 -12.55
C THR A 492 20.98 28.00 -13.54
N SER A 493 20.67 27.95 -14.82
CA SER A 493 21.62 28.12 -15.93
C SER A 493 22.53 29.37 -15.79
N THR A 494 22.12 30.37 -15.01
CA THR A 494 22.88 31.54 -14.63
C THR A 494 24.14 31.23 -13.81
N THR A 495 24.13 30.17 -12.96
CA THR A 495 25.32 29.81 -12.18
C THR A 495 26.43 29.25 -13.08
N PHE A 496 26.09 28.47 -14.10
CA PHE A 496 27.05 28.00 -15.10
C PHE A 496 27.56 29.13 -15.99
N ALA A 497 26.73 30.10 -16.34
CA ALA A 497 27.16 31.27 -17.09
C ALA A 497 28.14 32.14 -16.29
N LEU A 498 27.92 32.32 -14.99
CA LEU A 498 28.83 33.07 -14.11
C LEU A 498 30.18 32.36 -13.91
N ILE A 499 30.18 31.05 -13.69
CA ILE A 499 31.39 30.22 -13.58
C ILE A 499 32.12 30.22 -14.92
N GLY A 500 31.43 30.06 -16.03
CA GLY A 500 31.99 30.12 -17.38
C GLY A 500 32.61 31.49 -17.70
N ALA A 501 31.98 32.59 -17.27
CA ALA A 501 32.50 33.95 -17.43
C ALA A 501 33.75 34.20 -16.58
N LEU A 502 33.82 33.69 -15.35
CA LEU A 502 35.00 33.79 -14.48
C LEU A 502 36.19 33.01 -15.05
N PHE A 503 35.98 31.78 -15.53
CA PHE A 503 37.05 31.00 -16.18
C PHE A 503 37.46 31.59 -17.53
N GLY A 504 36.52 32.06 -18.34
CA GLY A 504 36.80 32.75 -19.59
C GLY A 504 37.61 34.05 -19.38
N GLY A 505 37.27 34.84 -18.37
CA GLY A 505 37.98 36.05 -17.96
C GLY A 505 39.42 35.75 -17.53
N MET A 506 39.69 34.71 -16.75
CA MET A 506 41.05 34.30 -16.36
C MET A 506 41.94 33.89 -17.55
N VAL A 507 41.37 33.18 -18.51
CA VAL A 507 42.13 32.76 -19.71
C VAL A 507 42.49 33.99 -20.58
N ILE A 508 41.60 34.98 -20.69
CA ILE A 508 41.87 36.21 -21.42
C ILE A 508 42.95 37.04 -20.73
N ILE A 509 42.89 37.16 -19.40
CA ILE A 509 43.93 37.89 -18.63
C ILE A 509 45.30 37.23 -18.76
N GLN A 510 45.37 35.90 -18.74
CA GLN A 510 46.63 35.17 -18.95
C GLN A 510 47.21 35.35 -20.38
N ARG A 511 46.35 35.41 -21.42
CA ARG A 511 46.77 35.70 -22.80
C ARG A 511 47.30 37.12 -22.97
N PHE A 512 46.71 38.11 -22.31
CA PHE A 512 47.20 39.48 -22.32
C PHE A 512 48.54 39.66 -21.59
N LYS A 513 48.76 38.95 -20.46
CA LYS A 513 50.05 38.95 -19.77
C LYS A 513 51.14 38.30 -20.62
N ARG A 514 50.89 37.22 -21.34
CA ARG A 514 51.88 36.60 -22.25
C ARG A 514 52.24 37.48 -23.43
N LYS A 515 51.31 38.25 -24.01
CA LYS A 515 51.62 39.19 -25.11
C LYS A 515 52.45 40.35 -24.65
N ARG A 516 52.40 40.86 -23.41
CA ARG A 516 53.25 41.93 -22.88
C ARG A 516 54.69 41.47 -22.61
N ILE A 517 54.94 40.25 -22.24
CA ILE A 517 56.28 39.71 -22.01
C ILE A 517 57.06 39.57 -23.32
N PHE A 518 56.41 39.21 -24.43
CA PHE A 518 57.10 39.13 -25.75
C PHE A 518 57.39 40.48 -26.43
N LYS A 519 56.92 41.62 -25.90
CA LYS A 519 57.17 42.95 -26.51
C LYS A 519 58.30 43.73 -25.86
N ILE A 520 58.87 43.18 -24.77
CA ILE A 520 59.97 43.86 -24.04
C ILE A 520 61.38 43.39 -24.48
N ASP A 521 61.49 42.20 -25.11
CA ASP A 521 62.79 41.59 -25.49
C ASP A 521 63.24 41.90 -26.92
N GLY A 522 62.57 42.84 -27.62
CA GLY A 522 62.89 43.17 -29.03
C GLY A 522 63.70 44.42 -29.25
N ARG A 523 64.42 45.01 -28.25
CA ARG A 523 65.30 46.15 -28.48
C ARG A 523 66.60 45.99 -27.70
N ARG A 524 67.64 45.38 -28.35
CA ARG A 524 69.05 45.65 -28.19
C ARG A 524 69.85 44.73 -29.13
N ALA A 525 70.40 45.40 -30.18
CA ALA A 525 71.75 45.19 -30.58
C ALA A 525 72.03 46.12 -31.78
N PRO A 526 73.28 46.56 -31.88
CA PRO A 526 73.71 47.84 -32.55
C PRO A 526 73.68 47.74 -34.04
#